data_0ace6b3326db1c284f8f7bd7ad570d98
#
_entry.id   0ace6b3326db1c284f8f7bd7ad570d98
#
_cell.length_a   1.000
_cell.length_b   1.000
_cell.length_c   1.000
_cell.angle_alpha   90.00
_cell.angle_beta   90.00
_cell.angle_gamma   90.00
#
_symmetry.space_group_name_H-M   'P 1'
#
loop_
_entity.id
_entity.type
_entity.pdbx_description
1 polymer ?
#
loop_
_entity_poly.entity_id
_entity_poly.type
_entity_poly.pdbx_seq_one_letter_code
_entity_poly.pdbx_strand_id
1 'polypeptide(L)'
;MPEPLPTMPPTTPLPATAVRPHARLWFYWLVGLLVLACVGLVVTLNIFSERQRLTRETLDAARLRWRDAHITDYDIDVRVSGSAPGHYQVRIRGGQVVQGLMNGRPFEELRLAIPWTVKGMLEEVLLRELENLERPGGQRCFSMVEFDAKLGYPRKYLHTIDQH
;
A
#
# COMPACT_ATOMS: atom_id res chain seq x y z
N MET A 1 -30.61 -33.93 87.58
CA MET A 1 -29.31 -33.26 87.18
C MET A 1 -29.29 -33.17 85.68
N PRO A 2 -29.42 -31.99 85.11
CA PRO A 2 -29.33 -31.82 83.67
C PRO A 2 -27.85 -31.73 83.24
N GLU A 3 -27.56 -32.39 82.16
CA GLU A 3 -26.23 -32.49 81.50
C GLU A 3 -25.88 -31.14 80.82
N PRO A 4 -24.63 -30.65 80.91
CA PRO A 4 -24.27 -29.42 80.27
C PRO A 4 -24.08 -29.60 78.77
N LEU A 5 -24.65 -28.64 77.98
CA LEU A 5 -24.51 -28.52 76.51
C LEU A 5 -23.06 -28.29 76.09
N PRO A 6 -22.61 -28.93 74.99
CA PRO A 6 -21.27 -28.73 74.46
C PRO A 6 -21.08 -27.30 73.91
N THR A 7 -20.05 -26.61 74.38
CA THR A 7 -19.63 -25.29 73.88
C THR A 7 -19.08 -25.41 72.46
N MET A 8 -19.67 -24.71 71.49
CA MET A 8 -19.12 -24.57 70.14
C MET A 8 -17.77 -23.79 70.16
N PRO A 9 -16.81 -24.27 69.39
CA PRO A 9 -15.55 -23.53 69.26
C PRO A 9 -15.74 -22.22 68.47
N PRO A 10 -14.95 -21.16 68.77
CA PRO A 10 -15.12 -19.88 68.08
C PRO A 10 -14.74 -20.02 66.62
N THR A 11 -15.64 -19.55 65.72
CA THR A 11 -15.44 -19.46 64.28
C THR A 11 -14.34 -18.44 64.01
N THR A 12 -13.19 -18.90 63.56
CA THR A 12 -12.09 -18.02 63.11
C THR A 12 -12.51 -17.30 61.82
N PRO A 13 -12.50 -15.97 61.75
CA PRO A 13 -12.84 -15.28 60.51
C PRO A 13 -11.76 -15.53 59.46
N LEU A 14 -12.19 -15.94 58.25
CA LEU A 14 -11.34 -16.11 57.08
C LEU A 14 -10.62 -14.81 56.78
N PRO A 15 -9.30 -14.82 56.45
CA PRO A 15 -8.59 -13.63 56.09
C PRO A 15 -9.17 -13.04 54.81
N ALA A 16 -9.61 -11.76 54.85
CA ALA A 16 -10.03 -11.02 53.71
C ALA A 16 -8.86 -10.92 52.71
N THR A 17 -9.04 -11.52 51.54
CA THR A 17 -8.05 -11.48 50.44
C THR A 17 -7.88 -10.03 50.01
N ALA A 18 -6.82 -9.35 50.48
CA ALA A 18 -6.47 -8.01 50.06
C ALA A 18 -6.11 -8.02 48.59
N VAL A 19 -7.03 -7.55 47.76
CA VAL A 19 -6.81 -7.35 46.33
C VAL A 19 -5.75 -6.27 46.16
N ARG A 20 -4.54 -6.67 45.73
CA ARG A 20 -3.38 -5.78 45.57
C ARG A 20 -3.70 -4.72 44.50
N PRO A 21 -3.61 -3.41 44.79
CA PRO A 21 -3.98 -2.32 43.87
C PRO A 21 -3.08 -2.27 42.63
N HIS A 22 -1.91 -2.89 42.64
CA HIS A 22 -0.98 -2.93 41.50
C HIS A 22 -1.47 -3.73 40.28
N ALA A 23 -2.42 -4.67 40.47
CA ALA A 23 -3.00 -5.43 39.36
C ALA A 23 -3.85 -4.56 38.41
N ARG A 24 -4.47 -3.50 38.94
CA ARG A 24 -5.26 -2.57 38.12
C ARG A 24 -4.40 -1.65 37.25
N LEU A 25 -3.29 -1.13 37.80
CA LEU A 25 -2.37 -0.29 37.04
C LEU A 25 -1.76 -1.05 35.87
N TRP A 26 -1.31 -2.29 36.09
CA TRP A 26 -0.73 -3.14 35.06
C TRP A 26 -1.74 -3.46 33.95
N PHE A 27 -2.99 -3.65 34.29
CA PHE A 27 -4.08 -3.88 33.31
C PHE A 27 -4.26 -2.65 32.39
N TYR A 28 -4.26 -1.42 32.93
CA TYR A 28 -4.36 -0.20 32.09
C TYR A 28 -3.14 -0.02 31.18
N TRP A 29 -1.95 -0.35 31.65
CA TRP A 29 -0.75 -0.36 30.80
C TRP A 29 -0.85 -1.36 29.66
N LEU A 30 -1.36 -2.55 29.90
CA LEU A 30 -1.53 -3.60 28.91
C LEU A 30 -2.61 -3.20 27.87
N VAL A 31 -3.72 -2.63 28.30
CA VAL A 31 -4.77 -2.10 27.41
C VAL A 31 -4.23 -0.92 26.60
N GLY A 32 -3.49 0.00 27.17
CA GLY A 32 -2.85 1.11 26.47
C GLY A 32 -1.88 0.65 25.39
N LEU A 33 -1.05 -0.32 25.69
CA LEU A 33 -0.12 -0.94 24.74
C LEU A 33 -0.85 -1.65 23.59
N LEU A 34 -1.94 -2.37 23.91
CA LEU A 34 -2.77 -3.04 22.92
C LEU A 34 -3.43 -2.04 21.95
N VAL A 35 -3.99 -0.95 22.49
CA VAL A 35 -4.59 0.13 21.67
C VAL A 35 -3.53 0.77 20.77
N LEU A 36 -2.34 1.05 21.31
CA LEU A 36 -1.24 1.61 20.54
C LEU A 36 -0.80 0.67 19.41
N ALA A 37 -0.72 -0.64 19.69
CA ALA A 37 -0.40 -1.66 18.71
C ALA A 37 -1.49 -1.76 17.60
N CYS A 38 -2.77 -1.70 17.97
CA CYS A 38 -3.87 -1.70 17.01
C CYS A 38 -3.85 -0.44 16.13
N VAL A 39 -3.64 0.74 16.70
CA VAL A 39 -3.51 1.99 15.94
C VAL A 39 -2.31 1.92 15.01
N GLY A 40 -1.14 1.46 15.50
CA GLY A 40 0.05 1.24 14.68
C GLY A 40 -0.20 0.29 13.52
N LEU A 41 -0.91 -0.83 13.77
CA LEU A 41 -1.27 -1.80 12.74
C LEU A 41 -2.22 -1.18 11.68
N VAL A 42 -3.25 -0.45 12.11
CA VAL A 42 -4.18 0.23 11.18
C VAL A 42 -3.46 1.29 10.34
N VAL A 43 -2.58 2.09 10.94
CA VAL A 43 -1.78 3.09 10.22
C VAL A 43 -0.85 2.39 9.21
N THR A 44 -0.18 1.30 9.63
CA THR A 44 0.70 0.53 8.74
C THR A 44 -0.09 -0.09 7.58
N LEU A 45 -1.24 -0.70 7.86
CA LEU A 45 -2.12 -1.27 6.82
C LEU A 45 -2.63 -0.19 5.86
N ASN A 46 -2.97 1.01 6.33
CA ASN A 46 -3.36 2.13 5.46
C ASN A 46 -2.19 2.62 4.59
N ILE A 47 -0.97 2.74 5.15
CA ILE A 47 0.22 3.14 4.40
C ILE A 47 0.60 2.06 3.37
N PHE A 48 0.48 0.77 3.71
CA PHE A 48 0.74 -0.34 2.79
C PHE A 48 -0.41 -0.63 1.81
N SER A 49 -1.62 -0.12 2.07
CA SER A 49 -2.80 -0.30 1.22
C SER A 49 -2.92 0.74 0.11
N GLU A 50 -1.83 1.43 -0.26
CA GLU A 50 -1.80 2.41 -1.36
C GLU A 50 -1.92 1.77 -2.77
N ARG A 51 -2.31 0.50 -2.85
CA ARG A 51 -2.79 -0.08 -4.11
C ARG A 51 -4.17 0.50 -4.43
N GLN A 52 -4.15 1.66 -5.02
CA GLN A 52 -5.38 2.33 -5.42
C GLN A 52 -5.88 1.74 -6.73
N ARG A 53 -7.19 1.59 -6.84
CA ARG A 53 -7.83 1.40 -8.13
C ARG A 53 -7.39 2.52 -9.06
N LEU A 54 -7.04 2.20 -10.30
CA LEU A 54 -6.81 3.22 -11.31
C LEU A 54 -8.13 3.96 -11.55
N THR A 55 -8.17 5.23 -11.17
CA THR A 55 -9.29 6.15 -11.40
C THR A 55 -8.76 7.42 -12.04
N ARG A 56 -9.63 8.18 -12.68
CA ARG A 56 -9.27 9.48 -13.28
C ARG A 56 -8.66 10.43 -12.22
N GLU A 57 -9.26 10.48 -11.05
CA GLU A 57 -8.82 11.33 -9.95
C GLU A 57 -7.39 10.96 -9.46
N THR A 58 -7.12 9.65 -9.26
CA THR A 58 -5.80 9.19 -8.81
C THR A 58 -4.72 9.43 -9.86
N LEU A 59 -5.07 9.25 -11.14
CA LEU A 59 -4.16 9.51 -12.26
C LEU A 59 -3.85 11.00 -12.41
N ASP A 60 -4.86 11.87 -12.33
CA ASP A 60 -4.68 13.31 -12.45
C ASP A 60 -3.88 13.88 -11.26
N ALA A 61 -4.12 13.39 -10.04
CA ALA A 61 -3.32 13.74 -8.88
C ALA A 61 -1.85 13.32 -9.02
N ALA A 62 -1.59 12.14 -9.61
CA ALA A 62 -0.24 11.66 -9.88
C ALA A 62 0.48 12.52 -10.95
N ARG A 63 -0.23 12.89 -12.02
CA ARG A 63 0.27 13.80 -13.07
C ARG A 63 0.65 15.16 -12.52
N LEU A 64 -0.20 15.73 -11.65
CA LEU A 64 0.08 17.02 -11.02
C LEU A 64 1.37 16.97 -10.21
N ARG A 65 1.52 15.96 -9.33
CA ARG A 65 2.74 15.79 -8.52
C ARG A 65 3.99 15.65 -9.37
N TRP A 66 3.92 14.84 -10.43
CA TRP A 66 5.06 14.65 -11.34
C TRP A 66 5.45 15.95 -12.06
N ARG A 67 4.45 16.68 -12.57
CA ARG A 67 4.68 17.96 -13.23
C ARG A 67 5.27 19.00 -12.28
N ASP A 68 4.73 19.07 -11.04
CA ASP A 68 5.18 20.05 -10.04
C ASP A 68 6.58 19.73 -9.50
N ALA A 69 7.04 18.48 -9.60
CA ALA A 69 8.39 18.07 -9.24
C ALA A 69 9.46 18.60 -10.22
N HIS A 70 9.09 19.03 -11.42
CA HIS A 70 9.98 19.59 -12.46
C HIS A 70 11.22 18.73 -12.75
N ILE A 71 11.08 17.39 -12.67
CA ILE A 71 12.19 16.46 -12.88
C ILE A 71 12.41 16.27 -14.38
N THR A 72 13.56 16.68 -14.89
CA THR A 72 13.95 16.57 -16.30
C THR A 72 14.96 15.46 -16.53
N ASP A 73 15.73 15.10 -15.51
CA ASP A 73 16.82 14.13 -15.60
C ASP A 73 16.57 12.96 -14.63
N TYR A 74 16.37 11.76 -15.18
CA TYR A 74 16.18 10.56 -14.40
C TYR A 74 16.46 9.30 -15.22
N ASP A 75 16.70 8.20 -14.54
CA ASP A 75 16.77 6.88 -15.12
C ASP A 75 15.59 6.06 -14.58
N ILE A 76 14.96 5.29 -15.44
CA ILE A 76 13.83 4.43 -15.08
C ILE A 76 14.08 2.98 -15.50
N ASP A 77 13.74 2.07 -14.63
CA ASP A 77 13.79 0.62 -14.84
C ASP A 77 12.38 0.07 -14.67
N VAL A 78 11.81 -0.45 -15.74
CA VAL A 78 10.44 -0.99 -15.77
C VAL A 78 10.49 -2.48 -16.09
N ARG A 79 9.95 -3.30 -15.18
CA ARG A 79 9.80 -4.73 -15.38
C ARG A 79 8.34 -5.08 -15.60
N VAL A 80 8.06 -5.63 -16.77
CA VAL A 80 6.74 -6.12 -17.14
C VAL A 80 6.73 -7.64 -16.96
N SER A 81 5.71 -8.15 -16.27
CA SER A 81 5.47 -9.58 -16.09
C SER A 81 4.08 -9.92 -16.66
N GLY A 82 3.86 -11.16 -17.07
CA GLY A 82 2.61 -11.64 -17.64
C GLY A 82 2.78 -12.21 -19.04
N SER A 83 1.78 -12.01 -19.91
CA SER A 83 1.76 -12.60 -21.27
C SER A 83 2.84 -12.09 -22.21
N ALA A 84 3.36 -10.88 -21.98
CA ALA A 84 4.45 -10.29 -22.76
C ALA A 84 5.50 -9.70 -21.81
N PRO A 85 6.34 -10.55 -21.17
CA PRO A 85 7.33 -10.09 -20.20
C PRO A 85 8.43 -9.29 -20.90
N GLY A 86 8.90 -8.23 -20.20
CA GLY A 86 9.96 -7.37 -20.71
C GLY A 86 10.63 -6.59 -19.61
N HIS A 87 11.87 -6.21 -19.85
CA HIS A 87 12.65 -5.34 -18.99
C HIS A 87 13.08 -4.10 -19.79
N TYR A 88 12.59 -2.95 -19.40
CA TYR A 88 12.77 -1.69 -20.09
C TYR A 88 13.59 -0.74 -19.22
N GLN A 89 14.69 -0.25 -19.76
CA GLN A 89 15.56 0.72 -19.10
C GLN A 89 15.63 1.96 -19.96
N VAL A 90 15.24 3.09 -19.42
CA VAL A 90 15.19 4.34 -20.18
C VAL A 90 15.92 5.43 -19.40
N ARG A 91 16.82 6.14 -20.08
CA ARG A 91 17.53 7.28 -19.54
C ARG A 91 17.00 8.56 -20.17
N ILE A 92 16.62 9.49 -19.31
CA ILE A 92 16.06 10.78 -19.70
C ILE A 92 17.01 11.88 -19.23
N ARG A 93 17.31 12.82 -20.13
CA ARG A 93 18.13 14.01 -19.84
C ARG A 93 17.50 15.21 -20.53
N GLY A 94 17.34 16.33 -19.78
CA GLY A 94 16.66 17.53 -20.28
C GLY A 94 15.23 17.25 -20.73
N GLY A 95 14.54 16.26 -20.13
CA GLY A 95 13.18 15.85 -20.51
C GLY A 95 13.10 15.01 -21.78
N GLN A 96 14.22 14.64 -22.41
CA GLN A 96 14.27 13.84 -23.63
C GLN A 96 14.89 12.47 -23.38
N VAL A 97 14.41 11.46 -24.10
CA VAL A 97 15.00 10.12 -24.07
C VAL A 97 16.34 10.15 -24.79
N VAL A 98 17.41 9.87 -24.06
CA VAL A 98 18.78 9.80 -24.62
C VAL A 98 19.25 8.36 -24.82
N GLN A 99 18.67 7.41 -24.08
CA GLN A 99 18.97 5.99 -24.20
C GLN A 99 17.75 5.16 -23.81
N GLY A 100 17.49 4.09 -24.54
CA GLY A 100 16.46 3.12 -24.22
C GLY A 100 16.95 1.71 -24.53
N LEU A 101 16.74 0.79 -23.58
CA LEU A 101 17.05 -0.64 -23.74
C LEU A 101 15.79 -1.47 -23.47
N MET A 102 15.59 -2.51 -24.26
CA MET A 102 14.59 -3.55 -24.03
C MET A 102 15.31 -4.90 -23.91
N ASN A 103 15.20 -5.53 -22.74
CA ASN A 103 15.89 -6.79 -22.42
C ASN A 103 17.42 -6.71 -22.65
N GLY A 104 18.02 -5.54 -22.31
CA GLY A 104 19.45 -5.27 -22.47
C GLY A 104 19.88 -4.90 -23.90
N ARG A 105 18.96 -4.84 -24.86
CA ARG A 105 19.24 -4.44 -26.25
C ARG A 105 18.72 -3.02 -26.50
N PRO A 106 19.45 -2.17 -27.22
CA PRO A 106 18.95 -0.85 -27.60
C PRO A 106 17.67 -0.97 -28.43
N PHE A 107 16.75 0.00 -28.23
CA PHE A 107 15.61 0.14 -29.15
C PHE A 107 16.12 0.52 -30.53
N GLU A 108 15.47 0.01 -31.56
CA GLU A 108 15.75 0.41 -32.96
C GLU A 108 15.55 1.90 -33.17
N GLU A 109 14.53 2.46 -32.52
CA GLU A 109 14.23 3.89 -32.52
C GLU A 109 13.92 4.35 -31.10
N LEU A 110 14.51 5.46 -30.65
CA LEU A 110 14.32 6.00 -29.30
C LEU A 110 12.86 6.37 -29.00
N ARG A 111 12.07 6.69 -30.02
CA ARG A 111 10.64 6.97 -29.85
C ARG A 111 9.87 5.79 -29.24
N LEU A 112 10.31 4.54 -29.47
CA LEU A 112 9.70 3.34 -28.91
C LEU A 112 9.93 3.21 -27.40
N ALA A 113 10.86 3.97 -26.84
CA ALA A 113 11.10 4.04 -25.42
C ALA A 113 10.22 5.09 -24.71
N ILE A 114 9.55 5.99 -25.43
CA ILE A 114 8.74 7.08 -24.86
C ILE A 114 7.62 6.54 -23.94
N PRO A 115 6.82 5.51 -24.30
CA PRO A 115 5.78 4.97 -23.42
C PRO A 115 6.32 4.44 -22.08
N TRP A 116 7.60 4.12 -22.01
CA TRP A 116 8.27 3.61 -20.80
C TRP A 116 8.91 4.71 -19.95
N THR A 117 8.78 5.98 -20.32
CA THR A 117 9.11 7.11 -19.47
C THR A 117 7.98 7.34 -18.46
N VAL A 118 8.27 8.04 -17.35
CA VAL A 118 7.22 8.38 -16.36
C VAL A 118 6.09 9.17 -17.04
N LYS A 119 6.43 10.15 -17.87
CA LYS A 119 5.45 10.94 -18.62
C LYS A 119 4.63 10.06 -19.57
N GLY A 120 5.28 9.21 -20.35
CA GLY A 120 4.61 8.29 -21.27
C GLY A 120 3.67 7.32 -20.54
N MET A 121 4.10 6.76 -19.43
CA MET A 121 3.25 5.90 -18.61
C MET A 121 2.02 6.63 -18.08
N LEU A 122 2.17 7.85 -17.57
CA LEU A 122 1.06 8.63 -17.02
C LEU A 122 0.11 9.16 -18.09
N GLU A 123 0.62 9.65 -19.22
CA GLU A 123 -0.17 10.34 -20.25
C GLU A 123 -0.69 9.41 -21.35
N GLU A 124 -0.03 8.26 -21.58
CA GLU A 124 -0.40 7.37 -22.67
C GLU A 124 -0.86 6.00 -22.16
N VAL A 125 -0.01 5.28 -21.42
CA VAL A 125 -0.29 3.89 -21.02
C VAL A 125 -1.48 3.83 -20.03
N LEU A 126 -1.40 4.54 -18.91
CA LEU A 126 -2.43 4.51 -17.87
C LEU A 126 -3.69 5.24 -18.29
N LEU A 127 -3.59 6.28 -19.14
CA LEU A 127 -4.76 6.96 -19.66
C LEU A 127 -5.56 6.05 -20.59
N ARG A 128 -4.89 5.40 -21.54
CA ARG A 128 -5.52 4.44 -22.46
C ARG A 128 -6.19 3.30 -21.70
N GLU A 129 -5.52 2.82 -20.65
CA GLU A 129 -6.07 1.79 -19.78
C GLU A 129 -7.35 2.27 -19.08
N LEU A 130 -7.33 3.47 -18.52
CA LEU A 130 -8.49 4.08 -17.87
C LEU A 130 -9.67 4.25 -18.85
N GLU A 131 -9.40 4.71 -20.06
CA GLU A 131 -10.42 4.85 -21.11
C GLU A 131 -11.02 3.49 -21.51
N ASN A 132 -10.22 2.43 -21.52
CA ASN A 132 -10.70 1.06 -21.77
C ASN A 132 -11.59 0.56 -20.62
N LEU A 133 -11.24 0.86 -19.36
CA LEU A 133 -12.05 0.50 -18.19
C LEU A 133 -13.39 1.25 -18.14
N GLU A 134 -13.42 2.51 -18.60
CA GLU A 134 -14.62 3.36 -18.64
C GLU A 134 -15.54 3.04 -19.81
N ARG A 135 -15.09 2.29 -20.82
CA ARG A 135 -15.85 2.00 -22.03
C ARG A 135 -17.03 1.06 -21.74
N PRO A 136 -18.27 1.43 -22.11
CA PRO A 136 -19.43 0.55 -21.95
C PRO A 136 -19.26 -0.75 -22.75
N GLY A 137 -19.47 -1.90 -22.12
CA GLY A 137 -19.29 -3.22 -22.73
C GLY A 137 -17.82 -3.67 -22.86
N GLY A 138 -16.89 -2.94 -22.30
CA GLY A 138 -15.48 -3.32 -22.22
C GLY A 138 -15.29 -4.60 -21.41
N GLN A 139 -14.20 -5.31 -21.72
CA GLN A 139 -13.79 -6.50 -20.97
C GLN A 139 -13.65 -6.14 -19.49
N ARG A 140 -14.17 -6.97 -18.58
CA ARG A 140 -14.02 -6.75 -17.13
C ARG A 140 -12.55 -6.89 -16.76
N CYS A 141 -11.81 -5.80 -16.87
CA CYS A 141 -10.43 -5.70 -16.45
C CYS A 141 -10.37 -5.02 -15.09
N PHE A 142 -9.47 -5.48 -14.25
CA PHE A 142 -9.19 -4.86 -12.97
C PHE A 142 -7.75 -4.34 -12.99
N SER A 143 -7.62 -3.03 -12.96
CA SER A 143 -6.31 -2.38 -12.98
C SER A 143 -6.02 -1.70 -11.65
N MET A 144 -4.93 -2.10 -11.03
CA MET A 144 -4.40 -1.50 -9.81
C MET A 144 -3.08 -0.81 -10.11
N VAL A 145 -2.91 0.38 -9.58
CA VAL A 145 -1.67 1.14 -9.68
C VAL A 145 -1.24 1.61 -8.30
N GLU A 146 0.06 1.59 -8.08
CA GLU A 146 0.68 2.16 -6.90
C GLU A 146 1.54 3.34 -7.36
N PHE A 147 1.13 4.56 -7.00
CA PHE A 147 1.88 5.76 -7.29
C PHE A 147 2.81 6.13 -6.13
N ASP A 148 3.96 6.72 -6.45
CA ASP A 148 4.79 7.35 -5.43
C ASP A 148 4.05 8.51 -4.78
N ALA A 149 3.97 8.52 -3.45
CA ALA A 149 3.19 9.51 -2.72
C ALA A 149 3.71 10.95 -2.88
N LYS A 150 5.03 11.10 -3.09
CA LYS A 150 5.69 12.39 -3.18
C LYS A 150 5.79 12.89 -4.63
N LEU A 151 6.22 12.02 -5.54
CA LEU A 151 6.54 12.39 -6.91
C LEU A 151 5.45 12.00 -7.92
N GLY A 152 4.54 11.08 -7.57
CA GLY A 152 3.44 10.67 -8.43
C GLY A 152 3.82 9.71 -9.57
N TYR A 153 5.06 9.23 -9.67
CA TYR A 153 5.40 8.24 -10.69
C TYR A 153 4.82 6.86 -10.32
N PRO A 154 4.45 6.03 -11.30
CA PRO A 154 3.94 4.69 -11.04
C PRO A 154 5.06 3.77 -10.57
N ARG A 155 4.94 3.22 -9.35
CA ARG A 155 5.88 2.24 -8.75
C ARG A 155 5.52 0.82 -9.14
N LYS A 156 4.23 0.55 -9.23
CA LYS A 156 3.71 -0.78 -9.58
C LYS A 156 2.40 -0.63 -10.33
N TYR A 157 2.26 -1.42 -11.37
CA TYR A 157 1.03 -1.53 -12.13
C TYR A 157 0.66 -3.00 -12.29
N LEU A 158 -0.58 -3.33 -11.99
CA LEU A 158 -1.14 -4.67 -12.14
C LEU A 158 -2.38 -4.58 -13.02
N HIS A 159 -2.35 -5.30 -14.13
CA HIS A 159 -3.48 -5.48 -15.02
C HIS A 159 -3.94 -6.94 -14.94
N THR A 160 -5.18 -7.18 -14.59
CA THR A 160 -5.78 -8.51 -14.54
C THR A 160 -6.99 -8.54 -15.45
N ILE A 161 -6.97 -9.43 -16.44
CA ILE A 161 -8.11 -9.70 -17.32
C ILE A 161 -8.90 -10.83 -16.69
N ASP A 162 -10.17 -10.60 -16.40
CA ASP A 162 -11.09 -11.64 -15.93
C ASP A 162 -11.49 -12.48 -17.17
N GLN A 163 -10.87 -13.65 -17.30
CA GLN A 163 -11.21 -14.62 -18.36
C GLN A 163 -12.31 -15.53 -17.81
N HIS A 164 -13.57 -15.16 -18.10
CA HIS A 164 -14.71 -16.07 -17.98
C HIS A 164 -15.06 -16.64 -19.33
#